data_ee5ae2dc1ce27b9b0d60ae438b870399
#
_entry.id   ee5ae2dc1ce27b9b0d60ae438b870399
#
_cell.length_a   1.000
_cell.length_b   1.000
_cell.length_c   1.000
_cell.angle_alpha   90.00
_cell.angle_beta   90.00
_cell.angle_gamma   90.00
#
_symmetry.space_group_name_H-M   'P 1'
#
loop_
_entity.id
_entity.type
_entity.pdbx_description
1 polymer ?
#
loop_
_entity_poly.entity_id
_entity_poly.type
_entity_poly.pdbx_seq_one_letter_code
_entity_poly.pdbx_strand_id
1 'polypeptide(L)'
;MRYLLPAVAAATALSIGLAPAAAQTKSGHGHHQRSRAHVSLHLSTHTVLVGRGLAVRGKVRPSGRHRVKLVFRGPDRAVRGVTTKANGTFALRWVPGRTGSYAVRAYGVHDRRVTGSLSAARKLTTYRLAGASYYGPGLYGNGVACGGTLLPDTMGVANKTLPCGTMVKLRYHGRSVTVPVIDRGPYVAGRDYDLTEAVKQKLGFPGVGTVMASR
;
A
#
# COMPACT_ATOMS: atom_id res chain seq x y z
N MET A 1 0.94 -90.98 29.85
CA MET A 1 0.51 -91.06 31.26
C MET A 1 -0.35 -89.82 31.46
N ARG A 2 -1.67 -89.91 31.32
CA ARG A 2 -2.71 -90.21 32.34
C ARG A 2 -2.48 -89.35 33.56
N TYR A 3 -3.34 -88.34 33.90
CA TYR A 3 -4.62 -88.43 34.64
C TYR A 3 -5.31 -87.04 34.57
N LEU A 4 -6.53 -86.85 34.07
CA LEU A 4 -7.83 -86.90 34.72
C LEU A 4 -8.13 -85.69 35.67
N LEU A 5 -9.26 -85.04 35.26
CA LEU A 5 -10.10 -84.02 35.94
C LEU A 5 -10.55 -84.40 37.37
N PRO A 6 -11.10 -83.45 38.15
CA PRO A 6 -12.56 -83.20 37.98
C PRO A 6 -13.02 -81.78 38.11
N ALA A 7 -14.25 -81.59 37.60
CA ALA A 7 -15.05 -80.38 37.71
C ALA A 7 -15.67 -80.23 39.10
N VAL A 8 -15.88 -79.03 39.58
CA VAL A 8 -16.91 -78.70 40.57
C VAL A 8 -17.61 -77.42 40.13
N ALA A 9 -18.93 -77.59 39.95
CA ALA A 9 -19.85 -76.49 39.76
C ALA A 9 -20.25 -75.88 41.10
N ALA A 10 -20.53 -74.58 41.13
CA ALA A 10 -21.63 -74.00 41.90
C ALA A 10 -21.61 -72.44 41.86
N ALA A 11 -22.73 -71.97 41.53
CA ALA A 11 -23.67 -71.02 42.15
C ALA A 11 -23.53 -69.58 41.66
N THR A 12 -24.59 -69.26 40.96
CA THR A 12 -25.12 -67.96 40.60
C THR A 12 -25.36 -67.06 41.84
N ALA A 13 -24.91 -65.83 41.79
CA ALA A 13 -25.46 -64.72 42.56
C ALA A 13 -25.65 -63.49 41.63
N LEU A 14 -26.86 -63.22 41.29
CA LEU A 14 -27.32 -62.07 40.50
C LEU A 14 -27.43 -60.88 41.46
N SER A 15 -26.47 -59.95 41.41
CA SER A 15 -26.59 -58.65 42.08
C SER A 15 -26.84 -57.57 41.05
N ILE A 16 -28.07 -57.08 41.07
CA ILE A 16 -28.52 -55.90 40.32
C ILE A 16 -27.91 -54.65 41.02
N GLY A 17 -26.82 -54.19 40.52
CA GLY A 17 -26.23 -52.91 40.97
C GLY A 17 -26.81 -51.76 40.14
N LEU A 18 -27.67 -50.95 40.73
CA LEU A 18 -28.11 -49.66 40.19
C LEU A 18 -26.91 -48.74 40.11
N ALA A 19 -26.45 -48.43 38.90
CA ALA A 19 -25.44 -47.40 38.67
C ALA A 19 -26.13 -46.03 38.75
N PRO A 20 -25.57 -45.05 39.51
CA PRO A 20 -26.11 -43.70 39.49
C PRO A 20 -25.80 -43.04 38.15
N ALA A 21 -26.84 -42.50 37.52
CA ALA A 21 -26.73 -41.68 36.32
C ALA A 21 -25.83 -40.44 36.62
N ALA A 22 -24.61 -40.48 36.17
CA ALA A 22 -23.74 -39.29 36.19
C ALA A 22 -24.34 -38.25 35.23
N ALA A 23 -24.92 -37.22 35.80
CA ALA A 23 -25.33 -36.05 35.07
C ALA A 23 -24.07 -35.42 34.40
N GLN A 24 -23.87 -35.61 33.12
CA GLN A 24 -22.85 -34.91 32.34
C GLN A 24 -23.33 -33.48 32.20
N THR A 25 -22.86 -32.60 33.10
CA THR A 25 -22.91 -31.17 32.90
C THR A 25 -22.04 -30.85 31.69
N LYS A 26 -22.67 -30.68 30.52
CA LYS A 26 -22.03 -30.04 29.36
C LYS A 26 -21.68 -28.62 29.75
N SER A 27 -20.48 -28.40 30.29
CA SER A 27 -19.87 -27.08 30.38
C SER A 27 -19.50 -26.67 28.94
N GLY A 28 -20.48 -26.12 28.23
CA GLY A 28 -20.31 -25.51 26.92
C GLY A 28 -19.51 -24.22 27.08
N HIS A 29 -18.19 -24.34 27.27
CA HIS A 29 -17.28 -23.22 27.00
C HIS A 29 -17.30 -23.02 25.50
N GLY A 30 -18.26 -22.23 25.01
CA GLY A 30 -18.27 -21.75 23.64
C GLY A 30 -16.99 -20.96 23.40
N HIS A 31 -15.96 -21.64 22.91
CA HIS A 31 -14.85 -20.97 22.27
C HIS A 31 -15.43 -20.21 21.07
N HIS A 32 -15.78 -18.94 21.28
CA HIS A 32 -16.08 -18.05 20.18
C HIS A 32 -14.82 -17.98 19.31
N GLN A 33 -14.76 -18.85 18.31
CA GLN A 33 -13.68 -18.88 17.33
C GLN A 33 -13.69 -17.53 16.64
N ARG A 34 -12.67 -16.70 16.93
CA ARG A 34 -12.54 -15.37 16.36
C ARG A 34 -12.42 -15.49 14.85
N SER A 35 -13.36 -14.93 14.12
CA SER A 35 -13.30 -14.90 12.67
C SER A 35 -12.11 -14.06 12.20
N ARG A 36 -11.39 -14.54 11.18
CA ARG A 36 -10.32 -13.77 10.55
C ARG A 36 -10.93 -12.60 9.78
N ALA A 37 -10.59 -11.38 10.17
CA ALA A 37 -11.03 -10.20 9.43
C ALA A 37 -10.40 -10.18 8.03
N HIS A 38 -11.16 -9.72 7.05
CA HIS A 38 -10.66 -9.37 5.72
C HIS A 38 -10.87 -7.89 5.49
N VAL A 39 -9.78 -7.14 5.17
CA VAL A 39 -9.83 -5.70 4.94
C VAL A 39 -9.51 -5.42 3.48
N SER A 40 -10.47 -4.83 2.76
CA SER A 40 -10.25 -4.27 1.43
C SER A 40 -9.93 -2.78 1.51
N LEU A 41 -9.11 -2.29 0.57
CA LEU A 41 -8.69 -0.90 0.48
C LEU A 41 -8.74 -0.41 -0.98
N HIS A 42 -9.33 0.74 -1.20
CA HIS A 42 -9.44 1.39 -2.49
C HIS A 42 -9.09 2.88 -2.36
N LEU A 43 -8.34 3.40 -3.34
CA LEU A 43 -8.02 4.83 -3.49
C LEU A 43 -8.83 5.38 -4.66
N SER A 44 -9.41 6.57 -4.53
CA SER A 44 -10.13 7.23 -5.63
C SER A 44 -9.24 7.57 -6.82
N THR A 45 -7.94 7.68 -6.58
CA THR A 45 -6.90 7.89 -7.60
C THR A 45 -5.56 7.37 -7.11
N HIS A 46 -4.68 7.02 -8.05
CA HIS A 46 -3.28 6.66 -7.75
C HIS A 46 -2.30 7.82 -8.00
N THR A 47 -2.82 8.98 -8.36
CA THR A 47 -2.06 10.19 -8.68
C THR A 47 -2.78 11.40 -8.09
N VAL A 48 -2.10 12.19 -7.26
CA VAL A 48 -2.70 13.38 -6.63
C VAL A 48 -1.65 14.49 -6.48
N LEU A 49 -2.07 15.74 -6.56
CA LEU A 49 -1.22 16.88 -6.23
C LEU A 49 -1.13 17.06 -4.71
N VAL A 50 0.03 17.47 -4.23
CA VAL A 50 0.22 17.94 -2.85
C VAL A 50 -0.82 19.02 -2.54
N GLY A 51 -1.40 18.98 -1.34
CA GLY A 51 -2.47 19.87 -0.93
C GLY A 51 -3.88 19.50 -1.47
N ARG A 52 -3.98 18.59 -2.43
CA ARG A 52 -5.27 18.07 -2.93
C ARG A 52 -5.63 16.77 -2.22
N GLY A 53 -6.89 16.67 -1.81
CA GLY A 53 -7.38 15.48 -1.11
C GLY A 53 -7.80 14.35 -2.04
N LEU A 54 -7.50 13.12 -1.63
CA LEU A 54 -8.06 11.92 -2.26
C LEU A 54 -8.95 11.16 -1.27
N ALA A 55 -9.96 10.46 -1.78
CA ALA A 55 -10.78 9.58 -0.97
C ALA A 55 -10.13 8.20 -0.83
N VAL A 56 -10.03 7.73 0.41
CA VAL A 56 -9.60 6.39 0.77
C VAL A 56 -10.82 5.66 1.31
N ARG A 57 -11.21 4.56 0.69
CA ARG A 57 -12.39 3.77 1.03
C ARG A 57 -12.02 2.32 1.26
N GLY A 58 -12.84 1.61 2.00
CA GLY A 58 -12.64 0.18 2.18
C GLY A 58 -13.79 -0.48 2.93
N LYS A 59 -13.64 -1.79 3.11
CA LYS A 59 -14.61 -2.61 3.83
C LYS A 59 -13.88 -3.65 4.68
N VAL A 60 -14.38 -3.86 5.88
CA VAL A 60 -13.98 -4.95 6.78
C VAL A 60 -15.07 -6.01 6.76
N ARG A 61 -14.68 -7.26 6.70
CA ARG A 61 -15.57 -8.43 6.87
C ARG A 61 -15.07 -9.29 8.04
N PRO A 62 -15.94 -9.85 8.87
CA PRO A 62 -17.41 -9.70 8.88
C PRO A 62 -17.81 -8.23 9.09
N SER A 63 -19.06 -7.88 8.67
CA SER A 63 -19.60 -6.53 8.84
C SER A 63 -19.76 -6.18 10.33
N GLY A 64 -19.71 -4.89 10.65
CA GLY A 64 -19.79 -4.39 12.01
C GLY A 64 -18.99 -3.11 12.18
N ARG A 65 -19.06 -2.54 13.38
CA ARG A 65 -18.24 -1.40 13.77
C ARG A 65 -16.86 -1.89 14.21
N HIS A 66 -15.84 -1.64 13.39
CA HIS A 66 -14.44 -2.00 13.62
C HIS A 66 -13.56 -0.75 13.60
N ARG A 67 -12.53 -0.71 14.41
CA ARG A 67 -11.47 0.31 14.29
C ARG A 67 -10.50 -0.11 13.19
N VAL A 68 -10.23 0.80 12.26
CA VAL A 68 -9.27 0.62 11.16
C VAL A 68 -8.20 1.68 11.27
N LYS A 69 -6.95 1.27 11.17
CA LYS A 69 -5.79 2.16 11.10
C LYS A 69 -5.30 2.21 9.65
N LEU A 70 -5.36 3.39 9.04
CA LEU A 70 -4.77 3.64 7.71
C LEU A 70 -3.34 4.15 7.90
N VAL A 71 -2.39 3.50 7.24
CA VAL A 71 -0.97 3.86 7.29
C VAL A 71 -0.52 4.24 5.89
N PHE A 72 -0.03 5.46 5.76
CA PHE A 72 0.59 6.02 4.57
C PHE A 72 2.10 6.00 4.81
N ARG A 73 2.84 5.17 4.07
CA ARG A 73 4.31 5.09 4.13
C ARG A 73 4.89 5.73 2.88
N GLY A 74 5.68 6.77 3.05
CA GLY A 74 6.29 7.53 1.97
C GLY A 74 7.22 8.60 2.51
N PRO A 75 7.40 9.71 1.79
CA PRO A 75 8.29 10.82 2.19
C PRO A 75 7.97 11.41 3.58
N ASP A 76 6.70 11.41 3.94
CA ASP A 76 6.21 11.59 5.30
C ASP A 76 5.33 10.40 5.68
N ARG A 77 5.45 9.93 6.90
CA ARG A 77 4.60 8.88 7.42
C ARG A 77 3.35 9.49 8.04
N ALA A 78 2.17 9.08 7.57
CA ALA A 78 0.91 9.46 8.18
C ALA A 78 0.14 8.24 8.67
N VAL A 79 -0.50 8.37 9.83
CA VAL A 79 -1.39 7.36 10.39
C VAL A 79 -2.74 8.03 10.69
N ARG A 80 -3.83 7.39 10.26
CA ARG A 80 -5.20 7.87 10.48
C ARG A 80 -6.07 6.74 10.97
N GLY A 81 -6.83 6.98 12.03
CA GLY A 81 -7.85 6.07 12.54
C GLY A 81 -9.19 6.36 11.89
N VAL A 82 -9.97 5.33 11.62
CA VAL A 82 -11.37 5.44 11.17
C VAL A 82 -12.17 4.28 11.75
N THR A 83 -13.44 4.52 12.08
CA THR A 83 -14.38 3.47 12.49
C THR A 83 -15.28 3.11 11.31
N THR A 84 -15.47 1.83 11.05
CA THR A 84 -16.40 1.39 10.01
C THR A 84 -17.86 1.67 10.41
N LYS A 85 -18.71 1.84 9.41
CA LYS A 85 -20.17 1.81 9.58
C LYS A 85 -20.64 0.39 9.96
N ALA A 86 -21.91 0.23 10.33
CA ALA A 86 -22.49 -1.08 10.66
C ALA A 86 -22.35 -2.13 9.54
N ASN A 87 -22.38 -1.68 8.27
CA ASN A 87 -22.17 -2.55 7.11
C ASN A 87 -20.68 -2.88 6.83
N GLY A 88 -19.77 -2.50 7.73
CA GLY A 88 -18.33 -2.73 7.64
C GLY A 88 -17.56 -1.76 6.73
N THR A 89 -18.22 -0.78 6.09
CA THR A 89 -17.55 0.18 5.19
C THR A 89 -16.90 1.32 5.97
N PHE A 90 -15.80 1.84 5.42
CA PHE A 90 -15.16 3.08 5.90
C PHE A 90 -14.77 3.99 4.74
N ALA A 91 -14.67 5.27 5.03
CA ALA A 91 -14.17 6.28 4.11
C ALA A 91 -13.40 7.34 4.90
N LEU A 92 -12.32 7.84 4.29
CA LEU A 92 -11.49 8.93 4.81
C LEU A 92 -11.02 9.78 3.64
N ARG A 93 -10.94 11.09 3.83
CA ARG A 93 -10.21 12.00 2.93
C ARG A 93 -8.82 12.23 3.49
N TRP A 94 -7.79 11.99 2.67
CA TRP A 94 -6.40 12.27 3.03
C TRP A 94 -5.81 13.31 2.08
N VAL A 95 -5.00 14.22 2.63
CA VAL A 95 -4.31 15.28 1.89
C VAL A 95 -2.81 15.07 2.10
N PRO A 96 -2.04 14.79 1.05
CA PRO A 96 -0.59 14.66 1.15
C PRO A 96 0.08 16.02 1.35
N GLY A 97 1.07 16.07 2.25
CA GLY A 97 1.89 17.26 2.50
C GLY A 97 3.18 17.31 1.67
N ARG A 98 3.63 16.18 1.12
CA ARG A 98 4.90 16.07 0.40
C ARG A 98 4.75 15.28 -0.90
N THR A 99 5.61 15.60 -1.88
CA THR A 99 5.73 14.82 -3.12
C THR A 99 6.43 13.49 -2.85
N GLY A 100 6.14 12.49 -3.68
CA GLY A 100 6.81 11.20 -3.66
C GLY A 100 5.87 10.01 -3.81
N SER A 101 6.43 8.82 -3.64
CA SER A 101 5.66 7.57 -3.71
C SER A 101 5.25 7.12 -2.32
N TYR A 102 3.99 6.74 -2.18
CA TYR A 102 3.41 6.21 -0.95
C TYR A 102 2.90 4.79 -1.16
N ALA A 103 3.07 3.98 -0.13
CA ALA A 103 2.35 2.71 0.04
C ALA A 103 1.28 2.90 1.12
N VAL A 104 0.03 2.71 0.75
CA VAL A 104 -1.12 2.85 1.66
C VAL A 104 -1.64 1.48 2.04
N ARG A 105 -1.81 1.23 3.34
CA ARG A 105 -2.38 -0.02 3.88
C ARG A 105 -3.42 0.29 4.95
N ALA A 106 -4.44 -0.55 5.02
CA ALA A 106 -5.41 -0.56 6.09
C ALA A 106 -5.14 -1.75 7.02
N TYR A 107 -5.10 -1.48 8.31
CA TYR A 107 -4.99 -2.47 9.38
C TYR A 107 -6.33 -2.53 10.10
N GLY A 108 -7.01 -3.66 10.02
CA GLY A 108 -8.15 -3.95 10.89
C GLY A 108 -7.62 -4.18 12.31
N VAL A 109 -8.13 -3.41 13.27
CA VAL A 109 -7.70 -3.53 14.67
C VAL A 109 -8.38 -4.72 15.29
N HIS A 110 -7.61 -5.48 16.07
CA HIS A 110 -8.08 -6.58 16.91
C HIS A 110 -9.21 -6.13 17.83
N ASP A 111 -10.35 -6.78 17.77
CA ASP A 111 -11.41 -6.66 18.76
C ASP A 111 -11.82 -8.05 19.28
N ARG A 112 -12.80 -8.10 20.20
CA ARG A 112 -13.24 -9.36 20.82
C ARG A 112 -13.79 -10.38 19.82
N ARG A 113 -14.21 -9.94 18.61
CA ARG A 113 -14.91 -10.77 17.60
C ARG A 113 -14.03 -11.16 16.42
N VAL A 114 -13.01 -10.36 16.09
CA VAL A 114 -12.16 -10.56 14.91
C VAL A 114 -10.68 -10.48 15.24
N THR A 115 -9.89 -11.32 14.59
CA THR A 115 -8.43 -11.21 14.59
C THR A 115 -8.01 -10.13 13.60
N GLY A 116 -6.96 -9.36 13.95
CA GLY A 116 -6.43 -8.29 13.10
C GLY A 116 -6.10 -8.76 11.70
N SER A 117 -6.33 -7.90 10.71
CA SER A 117 -6.09 -8.18 9.30
C SER A 117 -5.42 -6.99 8.62
N LEU A 118 -4.72 -7.27 7.55
CA LEU A 118 -3.96 -6.30 6.76
C LEU A 118 -4.45 -6.30 5.31
N SER A 119 -4.75 -5.12 4.75
CA SER A 119 -5.07 -5.01 3.33
C SER A 119 -3.84 -5.19 2.44
N ALA A 120 -4.04 -5.52 1.17
CA ALA A 120 -3.03 -5.32 0.16
C ALA A 120 -2.58 -3.85 0.14
N ALA A 121 -1.29 -3.62 -0.16
CA ALA A 121 -0.77 -2.26 -0.33
C ALA A 121 -1.34 -1.63 -1.60
N ARG A 122 -1.70 -0.35 -1.52
CA ARG A 122 -2.05 0.47 -2.68
C ARG A 122 -0.96 1.50 -2.89
N LYS A 123 -0.41 1.56 -4.10
CA LYS A 123 0.59 2.56 -4.49
C LYS A 123 -0.11 3.87 -4.83
N LEU A 124 0.46 4.97 -4.39
CA LEU A 124 0.02 6.33 -4.68
C LEU A 124 1.26 7.18 -4.98
N THR A 125 1.22 7.99 -6.01
CA THR A 125 2.26 8.99 -6.29
C THR A 125 1.67 10.38 -6.10
N THR A 126 2.36 11.21 -5.31
CA THR A 126 1.99 12.59 -5.08
C THR A 126 2.94 13.49 -5.87
N TYR A 127 2.39 14.54 -6.46
CA TYR A 127 3.11 15.45 -7.34
C TYR A 127 2.94 16.89 -6.90
N ARG A 128 3.83 17.77 -7.36
CA ARG A 128 3.63 19.22 -7.45
C ARG A 128 3.57 19.65 -8.90
N LEU A 129 3.03 20.80 -9.18
CA LEU A 129 3.19 21.46 -10.46
C LEU A 129 4.59 22.06 -10.53
N ALA A 130 5.23 21.96 -11.68
CA ALA A 130 6.60 22.41 -11.91
C ALA A 130 6.70 23.01 -13.31
N GLY A 131 7.30 24.21 -13.41
CA GLY A 131 7.64 24.81 -14.69
C GLY A 131 8.71 23.98 -15.40
N ALA A 132 8.54 23.74 -16.69
CA ALA A 132 9.46 22.95 -17.47
C ALA A 132 9.72 23.55 -18.85
N SER A 133 10.93 23.37 -19.34
CA SER A 133 11.35 23.56 -20.73
C SER A 133 12.09 22.30 -21.22
N TYR A 134 12.73 22.37 -22.36
CA TYR A 134 13.54 21.28 -22.88
C TYR A 134 14.80 21.80 -23.56
N TYR A 135 15.78 20.92 -23.71
CA TYR A 135 17.03 21.17 -24.41
C TYR A 135 17.45 19.90 -25.18
N GLY A 136 18.33 20.08 -26.16
CA GLY A 136 18.84 18.98 -26.96
C GLY A 136 19.33 19.42 -28.32
N PRO A 137 18.44 19.77 -29.26
CA PRO A 137 18.87 20.20 -30.60
C PRO A 137 19.90 21.33 -30.52
N GLY A 138 21.02 21.17 -31.28
CA GLY A 138 22.15 22.09 -31.26
C GLY A 138 23.12 21.93 -30.07
N LEU A 139 22.83 21.06 -29.10
CA LEU A 139 23.69 20.78 -27.94
C LEU A 139 24.22 19.35 -27.90
N TYR A 140 23.83 18.50 -28.85
CA TYR A 140 24.27 17.09 -28.89
C TYR A 140 25.78 17.01 -29.08
N GLY A 141 26.41 16.07 -28.40
CA GLY A 141 27.87 15.92 -28.35
C GLY A 141 28.53 16.68 -27.19
N ASN A 142 27.85 17.64 -26.56
CA ASN A 142 28.39 18.35 -25.42
C ASN A 142 28.28 17.53 -24.12
N GLY A 143 29.18 17.81 -23.16
CA GLY A 143 29.11 17.26 -21.82
C GLY A 143 27.93 17.82 -21.04
N VAL A 144 27.37 17.03 -20.10
CA VAL A 144 26.39 17.47 -19.12
C VAL A 144 27.01 17.58 -17.73
N ALA A 145 26.49 18.46 -16.88
CA ALA A 145 27.11 18.81 -15.61
C ALA A 145 27.29 17.63 -14.63
N CYS A 146 26.51 16.58 -14.76
CA CYS A 146 26.63 15.36 -13.94
C CYS A 146 27.55 14.29 -14.54
N GLY A 147 28.25 14.62 -15.63
CA GLY A 147 29.11 13.71 -16.38
C GLY A 147 28.39 12.97 -17.51
N GLY A 148 29.17 12.62 -18.53
CA GLY A 148 28.66 12.01 -19.76
C GLY A 148 28.37 13.04 -20.85
N THR A 149 27.84 12.57 -21.97
CA THR A 149 27.58 13.34 -23.20
C THR A 149 26.10 13.34 -23.49
N LEU A 150 25.57 14.50 -23.89
CA LEU A 150 24.17 14.62 -24.33
C LEU A 150 24.03 14.04 -25.73
N LEU A 151 23.21 13.01 -25.88
CA LEU A 151 22.85 12.36 -27.14
C LEU A 151 21.34 12.54 -27.41
N PRO A 152 20.88 12.35 -28.67
CA PRO A 152 19.47 12.50 -29.04
C PRO A 152 18.51 11.63 -28.21
N ASP A 153 18.95 10.46 -27.77
CA ASP A 153 18.19 9.48 -27.00
C ASP A 153 18.44 9.57 -25.48
N THR A 154 19.25 10.52 -25.03
CA THR A 154 19.56 10.71 -23.61
C THR A 154 18.30 10.99 -22.79
N MET A 155 18.01 10.12 -21.83
CA MET A 155 16.86 10.23 -20.92
C MET A 155 17.27 10.87 -19.60
N GLY A 156 16.99 12.16 -19.41
CA GLY A 156 17.34 12.90 -18.21
C GLY A 156 16.68 14.25 -18.10
N VAL A 157 16.95 14.93 -17.01
CA VAL A 157 16.53 16.30 -16.77
C VAL A 157 17.69 17.14 -16.21
N ALA A 158 17.70 18.43 -16.50
CA ALA A 158 18.46 19.40 -15.74
C ALA A 158 17.63 19.91 -14.56
N ASN A 159 18.29 20.09 -13.41
CA ASN A 159 17.71 20.72 -12.22
C ASN A 159 18.80 21.49 -11.44
N LYS A 160 18.42 22.64 -10.88
CA LYS A 160 19.38 23.56 -10.21
C LYS A 160 20.03 22.96 -8.97
N THR A 161 19.23 22.27 -8.12
CA THR A 161 19.60 21.97 -6.74
C THR A 161 19.59 20.48 -6.40
N LEU A 162 18.85 19.66 -7.13
CA LEU A 162 18.80 18.23 -6.87
C LEU A 162 20.16 17.59 -7.14
N PRO A 163 20.64 16.68 -6.26
CA PRO A 163 21.86 15.91 -6.55
C PRO A 163 21.80 15.20 -7.89
N CYS A 164 22.94 15.10 -8.57
CA CYS A 164 23.10 14.28 -9.76
C CYS A 164 22.62 12.84 -9.50
N GLY A 165 21.97 12.23 -10.50
CA GLY A 165 21.40 10.89 -10.37
C GLY A 165 20.07 10.82 -9.61
N THR A 166 19.60 11.91 -9.01
CA THR A 166 18.30 11.93 -8.34
C THR A 166 17.20 11.57 -9.33
N MET A 167 16.46 10.50 -9.04
CA MET A 167 15.35 10.07 -9.88
C MET A 167 14.14 10.98 -9.70
N VAL A 168 13.67 11.58 -10.77
CA VAL A 168 12.50 12.47 -10.83
C VAL A 168 11.43 11.78 -11.66
N LYS A 169 10.22 11.65 -11.11
CA LYS A 169 9.07 11.16 -11.85
C LYS A 169 8.26 12.34 -12.39
N LEU A 170 8.20 12.45 -13.69
CA LEU A 170 7.46 13.48 -14.40
C LEU A 170 6.18 12.90 -15.00
N ARG A 171 5.13 13.71 -15.05
CA ARG A 171 3.86 13.35 -15.66
C ARG A 171 3.26 14.54 -16.43
N TYR A 172 2.78 14.28 -17.63
CA TYR A 172 2.11 15.24 -18.49
C TYR A 172 0.99 14.53 -19.27
N HIS A 173 -0.23 15.05 -19.25
CA HIS A 173 -1.40 14.53 -19.97
C HIS A 173 -1.54 12.99 -19.96
N GLY A 174 -1.42 12.39 -18.76
CA GLY A 174 -1.55 10.92 -18.62
C GLY A 174 -0.27 10.12 -18.83
N ARG A 175 0.68 10.62 -19.61
CA ARG A 175 1.99 9.98 -19.82
C ARG A 175 2.93 10.26 -18.64
N SER A 176 3.83 9.35 -18.33
CA SER A 176 4.81 9.54 -17.26
C SER A 176 6.14 8.87 -17.57
N VAL A 177 7.22 9.50 -17.10
CA VAL A 177 8.58 8.96 -17.14
C VAL A 177 9.23 9.12 -15.77
N THR A 178 10.23 8.30 -15.48
CA THR A 178 11.11 8.47 -14.33
C THR A 178 12.53 8.51 -14.84
N VAL A 179 13.22 9.61 -14.59
CA VAL A 179 14.53 9.90 -15.18
C VAL A 179 15.47 10.53 -14.16
N PRO A 180 16.78 10.36 -14.30
CA PRO A 180 17.76 10.98 -13.42
C PRO A 180 17.94 12.48 -13.71
N VAL A 181 18.38 13.21 -12.71
CA VAL A 181 19.01 14.52 -12.89
C VAL A 181 20.41 14.29 -13.45
N ILE A 182 20.65 14.80 -14.65
CA ILE A 182 21.92 14.62 -15.36
C ILE A 182 22.65 15.94 -15.60
N ASP A 183 21.97 17.08 -15.41
CA ASP A 183 22.52 18.39 -15.74
C ASP A 183 22.07 19.47 -14.76
N ARG A 184 22.65 20.67 -14.90
CA ARG A 184 22.33 21.86 -14.10
C ARG A 184 21.50 22.87 -14.91
N GLY A 185 20.60 23.57 -14.25
CA GLY A 185 19.62 24.48 -14.84
C GLY A 185 18.17 23.98 -14.59
N PRO A 186 17.17 24.56 -15.24
CA PRO A 186 17.20 25.77 -16.06
C PRO A 186 17.48 27.03 -15.21
N TYR A 187 18.19 28.00 -15.76
CA TYR A 187 18.47 29.27 -15.05
C TYR A 187 17.43 30.36 -15.34
N VAL A 188 16.41 30.03 -16.12
CA VAL A 188 15.27 30.91 -16.39
C VAL A 188 14.30 30.89 -15.21
N ALA A 189 13.82 32.05 -14.79
CA ALA A 189 12.86 32.18 -13.71
C ALA A 189 11.55 31.41 -14.02
N GLY A 190 10.94 30.81 -12.98
CA GLY A 190 9.71 30.05 -13.12
C GLY A 190 9.87 28.64 -13.71
N ARG A 191 11.08 28.24 -14.12
CA ARG A 191 11.37 26.89 -14.59
C ARG A 191 12.10 26.08 -13.51
N ASP A 192 11.59 24.89 -13.24
CA ASP A 192 12.16 23.93 -12.28
C ASP A 192 13.00 22.86 -12.96
N TYR A 193 12.63 22.45 -14.17
CA TYR A 193 13.26 21.38 -14.93
C TYR A 193 13.46 21.76 -16.39
N ASP A 194 14.59 21.35 -16.94
CA ASP A 194 14.81 21.26 -18.38
C ASP A 194 14.85 19.81 -18.79
N LEU A 195 13.93 19.41 -19.66
CA LEU A 195 13.80 18.03 -20.12
C LEU A 195 14.77 17.82 -21.29
N THR A 196 15.43 16.67 -21.37
CA THR A 196 16.07 16.29 -22.63
C THR A 196 15.01 16.12 -23.71
N GLU A 197 15.39 16.27 -24.98
CA GLU A 197 14.47 16.09 -26.13
C GLU A 197 13.77 14.71 -26.08
N ALA A 198 14.49 13.63 -25.74
CA ALA A 198 13.93 12.30 -25.60
C ALA A 198 12.84 12.22 -24.51
N VAL A 199 13.03 12.90 -23.40
CA VAL A 199 12.02 12.98 -22.31
C VAL A 199 10.81 13.79 -22.77
N LYS A 200 11.02 14.93 -23.42
CA LYS A 200 9.96 15.77 -24.00
C LYS A 200 9.08 14.94 -24.92
N GLN A 201 9.69 14.21 -25.88
CA GLN A 201 8.99 13.37 -26.85
C GLN A 201 8.19 12.27 -26.15
N LYS A 202 8.80 11.55 -25.19
CA LYS A 202 8.16 10.46 -24.46
C LYS A 202 6.95 10.92 -23.64
N LEU A 203 6.98 12.13 -23.09
CA LEU A 203 5.87 12.74 -22.41
C LEU A 203 4.82 13.34 -23.35
N GLY A 204 5.16 13.62 -24.61
CA GLY A 204 4.35 14.43 -25.52
C GLY A 204 4.25 15.87 -25.03
N PHE A 205 5.33 16.38 -24.41
CA PHE A 205 5.38 17.73 -23.87
C PHE A 205 5.67 18.73 -24.99
N PRO A 206 4.96 19.90 -25.07
CA PRO A 206 5.08 20.80 -26.22
C PRO A 206 6.41 21.57 -26.29
N GLY A 207 7.15 21.62 -25.18
CA GLY A 207 8.47 22.25 -25.12
C GLY A 207 8.61 23.24 -23.96
N VAL A 208 7.61 24.08 -23.71
CA VAL A 208 7.56 24.96 -22.54
C VAL A 208 6.19 24.87 -21.91
N GLY A 209 6.12 24.82 -20.57
CA GLY A 209 4.85 24.75 -19.84
C GLY A 209 4.99 24.16 -18.46
N THR A 210 3.91 23.57 -17.97
CA THR A 210 3.84 22.97 -16.62
C THR A 210 3.72 21.45 -16.71
N VAL A 211 4.53 20.76 -15.96
CA VAL A 211 4.46 19.31 -15.74
C VAL A 211 4.12 19.00 -14.27
N MET A 212 3.66 17.81 -14.01
CA MET A 212 3.60 17.27 -12.65
C MET A 212 4.92 16.58 -12.32
N ALA A 213 5.58 16.99 -11.25
CA ALA A 213 6.85 16.43 -10.80
C ALA A 213 6.72 15.81 -9.41
N SER A 214 7.31 14.64 -9.23
CA SER A 214 7.36 13.90 -7.97
C SER A 214 8.78 13.45 -7.69
N ARG A 215 9.23 13.81 -6.53
CA ARG A 215 10.53 13.44 -6.00
C ARG A 215 10.45 13.29 -4.48
#